data_662f5157492ea5d97633c68209dbf6b5
#
_entry.id   662f5157492ea5d97633c68209dbf6b5
#
_cell.length_a   1.000
_cell.length_b   1.000
_cell.length_c   1.000
_cell.angle_alpha   90.00
_cell.angle_beta   90.00
_cell.angle_gamma   90.00
#
_symmetry.space_group_name_H-M   'P 1'
#
loop_
_entity.id
_entity.type
_entity.pdbx_description
1 polymer ?
#
loop_
_entity_poly.entity_id
_entity_poly.type
_entity_poly.pdbx_seq_one_letter_code
_entity_poly.pdbx_strand_id
1 'polypeptide(L)'
;MTEHQGVPISPFLRAMPCVLNYDPHFWQRVTSKTKTLIMPIQRPFNLQKWIDENRDLLKPPVSNKNLYVQAGDFIVMIVGGPNARKDYHFNEGEELFYQLEGEINVRVQEDGKAVDVAIKEGEMFLLPANVPHSPMRGENTIGLVIELVRDGRPMQDGLMWFCDECNHKLHEFRFPLRNIETDFQPRFREFYASEELRTCDNCTHVMEMDPRFV
;
A
#
# COMPACT_ATOMS: atom_id res chain seq x y z
N MET A 1 -2.74 -54.08 -30.31
CA MET A 1 -2.62 -55.01 -29.16
C MET A 1 -1.44 -54.49 -28.33
N THR A 2 -1.67 -53.69 -27.31
CA THR A 2 -0.68 -53.29 -26.36
C THR A 2 -1.38 -53.22 -24.98
N GLU A 3 -0.98 -54.16 -24.12
CA GLU A 3 -1.53 -54.40 -22.79
C GLU A 3 -1.20 -53.27 -21.83
N HIS A 4 -2.19 -52.79 -21.13
CA HIS A 4 -2.02 -51.93 -19.94
C HIS A 4 -1.72 -52.82 -18.73
N GLN A 5 -0.50 -52.70 -18.20
CA GLN A 5 -0.13 -53.28 -16.89
C GLN A 5 -0.63 -52.39 -15.77
N GLY A 6 -1.51 -52.96 -14.93
CA GLY A 6 -2.02 -52.30 -13.72
C GLY A 6 -0.98 -52.29 -12.60
N VAL A 7 -0.93 -51.17 -11.87
CA VAL A 7 -0.12 -50.99 -10.64
C VAL A 7 -0.87 -51.60 -9.46
N PRO A 8 -0.23 -52.42 -8.59
CA PRO A 8 -0.90 -53.07 -7.48
C PRO A 8 -1.14 -52.09 -6.32
N ILE A 9 -2.37 -52.09 -5.81
CA ILE A 9 -2.80 -51.35 -4.61
C ILE A 9 -2.36 -52.13 -3.36
N SER A 10 -1.62 -51.47 -2.49
CA SER A 10 -1.16 -52.03 -1.19
C SER A 10 -2.31 -52.11 -0.16
N PRO A 11 -2.49 -53.25 0.53
CA PRO A 11 -3.56 -53.46 1.50
C PRO A 11 -3.07 -53.16 2.95
N PHE A 12 -3.06 -51.87 3.33
CA PHE A 12 -2.93 -51.47 4.73
C PHE A 12 -3.81 -50.29 5.08
N LEU A 13 -5.13 -50.53 5.11
CA LEU A 13 -6.07 -49.66 5.83
C LEU A 13 -6.69 -50.49 6.97
N ARG A 14 -6.04 -50.46 8.13
CA ARG A 14 -6.69 -50.88 9.36
C ARG A 14 -7.71 -49.80 9.74
N ALA A 15 -8.97 -50.21 9.79
CA ALA A 15 -10.07 -49.43 10.30
C ALA A 15 -9.85 -49.08 11.79
N MET A 16 -9.65 -47.80 12.08
CA MET A 16 -9.85 -47.27 13.44
C MET A 16 -11.34 -46.96 13.62
N PRO A 17 -11.96 -47.39 14.72
CA PRO A 17 -13.34 -47.04 15.03
C PRO A 17 -13.37 -45.56 15.42
N CYS A 18 -13.90 -44.72 14.55
CA CYS A 18 -14.21 -43.32 14.87
C CYS A 18 -15.46 -43.29 15.74
N VAL A 19 -15.30 -43.34 17.05
CA VAL A 19 -16.38 -43.05 18.00
C VAL A 19 -16.48 -41.52 18.04
N LEU A 20 -17.23 -40.94 17.15
CA LEU A 20 -17.69 -39.54 17.27
C LEU A 20 -18.64 -39.47 18.48
N ASN A 21 -18.10 -39.04 19.61
CA ASN A 21 -18.96 -38.55 20.69
C ASN A 21 -19.67 -37.29 20.17
N TYR A 22 -20.92 -37.51 19.71
CA TYR A 22 -21.82 -36.44 19.35
C TYR A 22 -22.22 -35.68 20.62
N ASP A 23 -21.65 -34.49 20.83
CA ASP A 23 -22.11 -33.54 21.86
C ASP A 23 -23.30 -32.73 21.27
N PRO A 24 -24.55 -33.04 21.67
CA PRO A 24 -25.70 -32.31 21.15
C PRO A 24 -25.73 -30.82 21.55
N HIS A 25 -24.87 -30.41 22.48
CA HIS A 25 -24.78 -29.02 22.95
C HIS A 25 -23.64 -28.23 22.31
N PHE A 26 -22.83 -28.84 21.44
CA PHE A 26 -21.74 -28.16 20.76
C PHE A 26 -22.23 -26.93 19.97
N TRP A 27 -23.31 -27.06 19.23
CA TRP A 27 -23.91 -25.98 18.46
C TRP A 27 -24.59 -24.89 19.30
N GLN A 28 -25.03 -25.21 20.52
CA GLN A 28 -25.61 -24.19 21.41
C GLN A 28 -24.54 -23.29 22.06
N ARG A 29 -23.27 -23.68 22.12
CA ARG A 29 -22.16 -22.86 22.66
C ARG A 29 -21.54 -21.93 21.62
N VAL A 30 -21.75 -22.17 20.33
CA VAL A 30 -21.23 -21.33 19.25
C VAL A 30 -22.11 -20.12 18.95
N THR A 31 -23.30 -20.04 19.55
CA THR A 31 -24.16 -18.84 19.49
C THR A 31 -23.78 -17.78 20.53
N SER A 32 -22.47 -17.60 20.80
CA SER A 32 -21.99 -16.41 21.46
C SER A 32 -22.25 -15.23 20.52
N LYS A 33 -23.15 -14.37 20.89
CA LYS A 33 -23.59 -13.12 20.28
C LYS A 33 -22.44 -12.37 19.62
N THR A 34 -22.12 -12.72 18.39
CA THR A 34 -21.40 -11.82 17.50
C THR A 34 -22.38 -10.67 17.25
N LYS A 35 -22.25 -9.63 18.05
CA LYS A 35 -22.92 -8.36 17.79
C LYS A 35 -22.38 -7.93 16.44
N THR A 36 -23.13 -8.20 15.38
CA THR A 36 -22.84 -7.60 14.07
C THR A 36 -22.88 -6.11 14.33
N LEU A 37 -21.72 -5.47 14.41
CA LEU A 37 -21.60 -4.03 14.43
C LEU A 37 -22.11 -3.56 13.07
N ILE A 38 -23.40 -3.24 13.02
CA ILE A 38 -23.97 -2.56 11.86
C ILE A 38 -23.32 -1.19 11.85
N MET A 39 -22.31 -1.01 10.99
CA MET A 39 -21.71 0.28 10.78
C MET A 39 -22.77 1.23 10.23
N PRO A 40 -22.94 2.41 10.82
CA PRO A 40 -23.92 3.36 10.30
C PRO A 40 -23.56 3.75 8.87
N ILE A 41 -24.56 3.71 7.99
CA ILE A 41 -24.35 4.18 6.60
C ILE A 41 -23.99 5.68 6.65
N GLN A 42 -22.78 6.00 6.21
CA GLN A 42 -22.36 7.40 6.07
C GLN A 42 -23.18 8.09 4.99
N ARG A 43 -23.58 9.32 5.25
CA ARG A 43 -24.33 10.09 4.28
C ARG A 43 -23.37 10.74 3.28
N PRO A 44 -23.80 10.93 2.03
CA PRO A 44 -23.00 11.67 1.05
C PRO A 44 -22.68 13.08 1.56
N PHE A 45 -21.49 13.55 1.24
CA PHE A 45 -21.05 14.90 1.52
C PHE A 45 -20.44 15.54 0.26
N ASN A 46 -20.36 16.84 0.22
CA ASN A 46 -19.73 17.56 -0.90
C ASN A 46 -18.22 17.57 -0.68
N LEU A 47 -17.47 16.88 -1.56
CA LEU A 47 -16.03 16.75 -1.45
C LEU A 47 -15.31 18.10 -1.55
N GLN A 48 -15.70 18.97 -2.49
CA GLN A 48 -15.07 20.29 -2.63
C GLN A 48 -15.25 21.13 -1.37
N LYS A 49 -16.46 21.14 -0.82
CA LYS A 49 -16.71 21.84 0.45
C LYS A 49 -15.85 21.29 1.58
N TRP A 50 -15.71 19.94 1.66
CA TRP A 50 -14.85 19.34 2.67
C TRP A 50 -13.38 19.76 2.50
N ILE A 51 -12.86 19.80 1.27
CA ILE A 51 -11.51 20.28 0.97
C ILE A 51 -11.34 21.71 1.43
N ASP A 52 -12.28 22.60 1.06
CA ASP A 52 -12.21 24.02 1.41
C ASP A 52 -12.22 24.27 2.92
N GLU A 53 -12.97 23.48 3.67
CA GLU A 53 -13.03 23.53 5.14
C GLU A 53 -11.81 22.91 5.83
N ASN A 54 -11.01 22.07 5.13
CA ASN A 54 -9.91 21.30 5.72
C ASN A 54 -8.54 21.53 5.06
N ARG A 55 -8.37 22.59 4.27
CA ARG A 55 -7.10 22.88 3.54
C ARG A 55 -5.87 22.89 4.44
N ASP A 56 -5.98 23.32 5.69
CA ASP A 56 -4.86 23.36 6.62
C ASP A 56 -4.40 21.96 7.06
N LEU A 57 -5.27 20.95 7.01
CA LEU A 57 -4.93 19.56 7.28
C LEU A 57 -4.22 18.87 6.11
N LEU A 58 -4.25 19.49 4.92
CA LEU A 58 -3.66 18.98 3.68
C LEU A 58 -2.27 19.57 3.40
N LYS A 59 -1.67 20.24 4.39
CA LYS A 59 -0.32 20.80 4.33
C LYS A 59 0.68 19.92 5.07
N PRO A 60 1.98 19.97 4.75
CA PRO A 60 3.01 19.28 5.52
C PRO A 60 2.96 19.63 7.02
N PRO A 61 3.40 18.72 7.92
CA PRO A 61 4.13 17.47 7.65
C PRO A 61 3.26 16.27 7.29
N VAL A 62 1.94 16.31 7.51
CA VAL A 62 1.00 15.24 7.16
C VAL A 62 -0.01 15.83 6.18
N SER A 63 0.18 15.54 4.91
CA SER A 63 -0.62 16.12 3.83
C SER A 63 -1.68 15.17 3.26
N ASN A 64 -1.92 14.02 3.91
CA ASN A 64 -2.96 13.07 3.52
C ASN A 64 -4.02 12.89 4.61
N LYS A 65 -5.27 12.75 4.19
CA LYS A 65 -6.41 12.46 5.09
C LYS A 65 -7.29 11.38 4.51
N ASN A 66 -7.44 10.28 5.26
CA ASN A 66 -8.42 9.25 4.92
C ASN A 66 -9.84 9.76 5.25
N LEU A 67 -10.69 9.78 4.24
CA LEU A 67 -12.08 10.25 4.35
C LEU A 67 -13.01 9.22 5.01
N TYR A 68 -12.66 7.93 4.91
CA TYR A 68 -13.50 6.81 5.37
C TYR A 68 -12.70 5.85 6.26
N VAL A 69 -12.33 6.32 7.46
CA VAL A 69 -11.47 5.57 8.41
C VAL A 69 -12.04 4.20 8.81
N GLN A 70 -13.33 3.96 8.60
CA GLN A 70 -14.00 2.70 8.93
C GLN A 70 -14.33 1.85 7.70
N ALA A 71 -13.86 2.24 6.51
CA ALA A 71 -14.04 1.42 5.32
C ALA A 71 -13.26 0.10 5.44
N GLY A 72 -13.88 -1.00 5.02
CA GLY A 72 -13.28 -2.33 5.13
C GLY A 72 -12.39 -2.71 3.96
N ASP A 73 -12.66 -2.18 2.75
CA ASP A 73 -11.99 -2.60 1.52
C ASP A 73 -11.09 -1.53 0.90
N PHE A 74 -11.45 -0.25 1.09
CA PHE A 74 -10.76 0.85 0.44
C PHE A 74 -10.23 1.89 1.42
N ILE A 75 -9.05 2.41 1.15
CA ILE A 75 -8.54 3.65 1.69
C ILE A 75 -8.86 4.73 0.66
N VAL A 76 -9.57 5.77 1.07
CA VAL A 76 -9.96 6.89 0.20
C VAL A 76 -9.36 8.15 0.79
N MET A 77 -8.28 8.65 0.20
CA MET A 77 -7.49 9.75 0.75
C MET A 77 -7.59 11.00 -0.10
N ILE A 78 -7.65 12.14 0.56
CA ILE A 78 -7.25 13.42 -0.04
C ILE A 78 -5.80 13.68 0.32
N VAL A 79 -5.01 13.98 -0.68
CA VAL A 79 -3.56 14.22 -0.55
C VAL A 79 -3.23 15.60 -1.10
N GLY A 80 -2.65 16.44 -0.25
CA GLY A 80 -2.17 17.77 -0.62
C GLY A 80 -0.66 17.80 -0.88
N GLY A 81 -0.20 18.86 -1.55
CA GLY A 81 1.21 19.19 -1.70
C GLY A 81 1.66 20.33 -0.77
N PRO A 82 2.99 20.59 -0.68
CA PRO A 82 4.06 19.95 -1.44
C PRO A 82 4.50 18.60 -0.85
N ASN A 83 4.99 17.71 -1.72
CA ASN A 83 5.67 16.48 -1.36
C ASN A 83 6.85 16.25 -2.31
N ALA A 84 8.05 16.20 -1.78
CA ALA A 84 9.31 16.08 -2.53
C ALA A 84 10.21 14.97 -1.93
N ARG A 85 9.64 13.81 -1.61
CA ARG A 85 10.41 12.64 -1.15
C ARG A 85 11.10 11.96 -2.34
N LYS A 86 12.21 11.27 -2.04
CA LYS A 86 12.99 10.50 -3.03
C LYS A 86 12.69 9.00 -3.01
N ASP A 87 11.90 8.53 -2.04
CA ASP A 87 11.46 7.14 -1.94
C ASP A 87 10.37 6.82 -2.94
N TYR A 88 10.34 5.57 -3.34
CA TYR A 88 9.27 4.98 -4.11
C TYR A 88 8.45 4.05 -3.21
N HIS A 89 7.15 4.28 -3.15
CA HIS A 89 6.22 3.35 -2.56
C HIS A 89 6.00 2.17 -3.50
N PHE A 90 5.90 0.99 -2.96
CA PHE A 90 5.52 -0.22 -3.67
C PHE A 90 4.28 -0.80 -3.02
N ASN A 91 3.25 -1.03 -3.81
CA ASN A 91 1.97 -1.57 -3.38
C ASN A 91 1.62 -2.80 -4.24
N GLU A 92 1.23 -3.90 -3.61
CA GLU A 92 0.77 -5.11 -4.31
C GLU A 92 -0.66 -4.99 -4.85
N GLY A 93 -1.35 -3.89 -4.55
CA GLY A 93 -2.64 -3.49 -5.11
C GLY A 93 -2.50 -2.39 -6.14
N GLU A 94 -3.58 -2.14 -6.88
CA GLU A 94 -3.70 -0.98 -7.75
C GLU A 94 -3.97 0.28 -6.93
N GLU A 95 -3.53 1.44 -7.44
CA GLU A 95 -3.84 2.75 -6.87
C GLU A 95 -4.50 3.64 -7.93
N LEU A 96 -5.67 4.19 -7.62
CA LEU A 96 -6.34 5.16 -8.47
C LEU A 96 -6.02 6.57 -8.01
N PHE A 97 -5.45 7.36 -8.91
CA PHE A 97 -5.21 8.79 -8.74
C PHE A 97 -6.26 9.58 -9.52
N TYR A 98 -6.81 10.60 -8.89
CA TYR A 98 -7.63 11.61 -9.54
C TYR A 98 -7.16 12.99 -9.08
N GLN A 99 -6.64 13.80 -10.00
CA GLN A 99 -6.13 15.13 -9.68
C GLN A 99 -7.25 16.13 -9.64
N LEU A 100 -7.49 16.74 -8.47
CA LEU A 100 -8.58 17.67 -8.21
C LEU A 100 -8.17 19.12 -8.43
N GLU A 101 -6.96 19.51 -7.99
CA GLU A 101 -6.43 20.86 -8.12
C GLU A 101 -4.95 20.81 -8.51
N GLY A 102 -4.58 21.56 -9.53
CA GLY A 102 -3.21 21.65 -10.03
C GLY A 102 -2.73 20.39 -10.77
N GLU A 103 -1.42 20.27 -10.95
CA GLU A 103 -0.78 19.16 -11.68
C GLU A 103 0.26 18.49 -10.79
N ILE A 104 0.40 17.16 -10.90
CA ILE A 104 1.44 16.38 -10.23
C ILE A 104 2.17 15.49 -11.23
N ASN A 105 3.38 15.03 -10.83
CA ASN A 105 4.07 13.94 -11.51
C ASN A 105 4.11 12.72 -10.59
N VAL A 106 3.67 11.57 -11.08
CA VAL A 106 3.93 10.28 -10.44
C VAL A 106 5.14 9.67 -11.14
N ARG A 107 6.29 9.71 -10.48
CA ARG A 107 7.49 9.05 -10.99
C ARG A 107 7.39 7.55 -10.75
N VAL A 108 7.47 6.76 -11.79
CA VAL A 108 7.39 5.29 -11.73
C VAL A 108 8.70 4.65 -12.17
N GLN A 109 8.94 3.41 -11.73
CA GLN A 109 10.00 2.57 -12.29
C GLN A 109 9.40 1.69 -13.38
N GLU A 110 9.74 1.97 -14.63
CA GLU A 110 9.29 1.25 -15.81
C GLU A 110 10.51 0.77 -16.62
N ASP A 111 10.59 -0.53 -16.90
CA ASP A 111 11.70 -1.15 -17.65
C ASP A 111 13.11 -0.75 -17.14
N GLY A 112 13.28 -0.63 -15.82
CA GLY A 112 14.54 -0.27 -15.17
C GLY A 112 14.91 1.21 -15.29
N LYS A 113 13.95 2.07 -15.63
CA LYS A 113 14.13 3.53 -15.75
C LYS A 113 13.09 4.27 -14.91
N ALA A 114 13.48 5.42 -14.40
CA ALA A 114 12.55 6.37 -13.81
C ALA A 114 11.80 7.13 -14.92
N VAL A 115 10.48 7.07 -14.91
CA VAL A 115 9.60 7.74 -15.87
C VAL A 115 8.61 8.62 -15.11
N ASP A 116 8.44 9.87 -15.53
CA ASP A 116 7.48 10.79 -14.95
C ASP A 116 6.16 10.74 -15.72
N VAL A 117 5.10 10.36 -15.02
CA VAL A 117 3.72 10.36 -15.52
C VAL A 117 3.02 11.59 -14.96
N ALA A 118 2.78 12.59 -15.81
CA ALA A 118 2.05 13.80 -15.44
C ALA A 118 0.55 13.50 -15.32
N ILE A 119 -0.08 14.01 -14.25
CA ILE A 119 -1.54 13.96 -14.04
C ILE A 119 -2.01 15.37 -13.81
N LYS A 120 -2.74 15.93 -14.78
CA LYS A 120 -3.27 17.29 -14.74
C LYS A 120 -4.59 17.34 -13.99
N GLU A 121 -4.98 18.55 -13.61
CA GLU A 121 -6.31 18.78 -13.03
C GLU A 121 -7.42 18.19 -13.88
N GLY A 122 -8.30 17.41 -13.26
CA GLY A 122 -9.38 16.66 -13.91
C GLY A 122 -8.99 15.33 -14.52
N GLU A 123 -7.69 14.97 -14.54
CA GLU A 123 -7.24 13.68 -15.08
C GLU A 123 -7.20 12.58 -14.01
N MET A 124 -7.39 11.35 -14.49
CA MET A 124 -7.33 10.12 -13.69
C MET A 124 -6.21 9.23 -14.20
N PHE A 125 -5.55 8.55 -13.27
CA PHE A 125 -4.53 7.55 -13.58
C PHE A 125 -4.72 6.32 -12.67
N LEU A 126 -4.90 5.15 -13.27
CA LEU A 126 -4.89 3.88 -12.55
C LEU A 126 -3.48 3.30 -12.63
N LEU A 127 -2.74 3.39 -11.53
CA LEU A 127 -1.42 2.79 -11.40
C LEU A 127 -1.58 1.28 -11.21
N PRO A 128 -0.94 0.44 -12.04
CA PRO A 128 -0.96 -1.00 -11.86
C PRO A 128 -0.31 -1.45 -10.55
N ALA A 129 -0.73 -2.59 -10.04
CA ALA A 129 -0.11 -3.24 -8.90
C ALA A 129 1.38 -3.53 -9.17
N ASN A 130 2.18 -3.54 -8.10
CA ASN A 130 3.61 -3.87 -8.13
C ASN A 130 4.52 -2.89 -8.90
N VAL A 131 4.05 -1.68 -9.17
CA VAL A 131 4.87 -0.62 -9.78
C VAL A 131 5.43 0.29 -8.69
N PRO A 132 6.76 0.36 -8.49
CA PRO A 132 7.35 1.33 -7.58
C PRO A 132 7.09 2.75 -8.09
N HIS A 133 6.55 3.61 -7.22
CA HIS A 133 6.13 4.94 -7.61
C HIS A 133 6.37 5.99 -6.53
N SER A 134 6.62 7.22 -6.94
CA SER A 134 6.84 8.37 -6.08
C SER A 134 5.98 9.55 -6.55
N PRO A 135 4.85 9.84 -5.89
CA PRO A 135 4.04 10.99 -6.23
C PRO A 135 4.75 12.28 -5.82
N MET A 136 5.13 13.08 -6.80
CA MET A 136 5.75 14.40 -6.61
C MET A 136 4.70 15.48 -6.77
N ARG A 137 4.45 16.21 -5.69
CA ARG A 137 3.39 17.22 -5.60
C ARG A 137 3.99 18.58 -5.35
N GLY A 138 3.63 19.56 -6.19
CA GLY A 138 3.95 20.97 -5.95
C GLY A 138 3.05 21.60 -4.88
N GLU A 139 3.30 22.86 -4.57
CA GLU A 139 2.43 23.64 -3.70
C GLU A 139 1.03 23.79 -4.30
N ASN A 140 0.02 23.87 -3.43
CA ASN A 140 -1.38 24.07 -3.79
C ASN A 140 -1.98 22.99 -4.72
N THR A 141 -1.41 21.79 -4.71
CA THR A 141 -1.98 20.65 -5.43
C THR A 141 -2.83 19.81 -4.49
N ILE A 142 -3.96 19.32 -4.98
CA ILE A 142 -4.87 18.42 -4.25
C ILE A 142 -5.29 17.29 -5.18
N GLY A 143 -5.15 16.06 -4.69
CA GLY A 143 -5.59 14.86 -5.39
C GLY A 143 -6.34 13.90 -4.49
N LEU A 144 -7.19 13.09 -5.11
CA LEU A 144 -7.83 11.93 -4.49
C LEU A 144 -6.99 10.70 -4.84
N VAL A 145 -6.70 9.87 -3.85
CA VAL A 145 -6.06 8.56 -4.03
C VAL A 145 -6.96 7.49 -3.41
N ILE A 146 -7.21 6.44 -4.17
CA ILE A 146 -7.98 5.27 -3.71
C ILE A 146 -7.12 4.04 -3.87
N GLU A 147 -6.99 3.27 -2.80
CA GLU A 147 -6.24 2.02 -2.77
C GLU A 147 -6.91 1.00 -1.84
N LEU A 148 -6.47 -0.26 -1.88
CA LEU A 148 -7.02 -1.32 -1.03
C LEU A 148 -6.50 -1.22 0.41
N VAL A 149 -7.36 -1.50 1.37
CA VAL A 149 -6.97 -1.77 2.76
C VAL A 149 -6.17 -3.08 2.79
N ARG A 150 -5.02 -3.11 3.53
CA ARG A 150 -4.16 -4.30 3.64
C ARG A 150 -4.57 -5.23 4.79
N ASP A 151 -5.30 -4.71 5.78
CA ASP A 151 -5.68 -5.49 6.96
C ASP A 151 -6.48 -6.75 6.58
N GLY A 152 -6.05 -7.89 7.12
CA GLY A 152 -6.61 -9.20 6.77
C GLY A 152 -6.24 -9.74 5.39
N ARG A 153 -5.39 -9.07 4.62
CA ARG A 153 -4.88 -9.51 3.31
C ARG A 153 -3.40 -9.89 3.42
N PRO A 154 -2.91 -10.91 2.69
CA PRO A 154 -1.50 -11.28 2.68
C PRO A 154 -0.67 -10.35 1.77
N MET A 155 -0.89 -9.03 1.90
CA MET A 155 -0.23 -8.00 1.09
C MET A 155 0.86 -7.32 1.90
N GLN A 156 1.95 -6.99 1.22
CA GLN A 156 3.05 -6.20 1.77
C GLN A 156 3.23 -4.92 0.96
N ASP A 157 3.49 -3.85 1.68
CA ASP A 157 3.98 -2.62 1.09
C ASP A 157 5.51 -2.61 1.09
N GLY A 158 6.09 -1.79 0.25
CA GLY A 158 7.51 -1.57 0.20
C GLY A 158 7.86 -0.10 0.12
N LEU A 159 9.06 0.23 0.61
CA LEU A 159 9.72 1.49 0.32
C LEU A 159 11.03 1.17 -0.36
N MET A 160 11.28 1.80 -1.50
CA MET A 160 12.48 1.61 -2.31
C MET A 160 13.15 2.94 -2.58
N TRP A 161 14.48 2.90 -2.68
CA TRP A 161 15.28 4.03 -3.12
C TRP A 161 16.14 3.63 -4.31
N PHE A 162 16.27 4.55 -5.25
CA PHE A 162 17.07 4.38 -6.45
C PHE A 162 18.09 5.50 -6.55
N CYS A 163 19.28 5.19 -7.02
CA CYS A 163 20.37 6.13 -7.17
C CYS A 163 19.98 7.31 -8.06
N ASP A 164 20.21 8.53 -7.59
CA ASP A 164 19.92 9.75 -8.34
C ASP A 164 20.71 9.86 -9.64
N GLU A 165 21.89 9.21 -9.74
CA GLU A 165 22.79 9.28 -10.90
C GLU A 165 22.56 8.17 -11.92
N CYS A 166 22.36 6.92 -11.49
CA CYS A 166 22.31 5.79 -12.39
C CYS A 166 21.06 4.93 -12.30
N ASN A 167 20.09 5.32 -11.48
CA ASN A 167 18.84 4.61 -11.23
C ASN A 167 19.00 3.17 -10.72
N HIS A 168 20.20 2.77 -10.24
CA HIS A 168 20.38 1.49 -9.57
C HIS A 168 19.60 1.48 -8.25
N LYS A 169 18.93 0.37 -7.92
CA LYS A 169 18.21 0.24 -6.65
C LYS A 169 19.19 0.22 -5.48
N LEU A 170 19.10 1.19 -4.57
CA LEU A 170 19.95 1.31 -3.40
C LEU A 170 19.48 0.39 -2.28
N HIS A 171 18.20 0.47 -1.95
CA HIS A 171 17.65 -0.28 -0.84
C HIS A 171 16.14 -0.53 -1.01
N GLU A 172 15.64 -1.54 -0.30
CA GLU A 172 14.22 -1.90 -0.28
C GLU A 172 13.83 -2.41 1.10
N PHE A 173 12.76 -1.86 1.67
CA PHE A 173 12.06 -2.42 2.82
C PHE A 173 10.75 -3.06 2.36
N ARG A 174 10.38 -4.21 2.95
CA ARG A 174 9.07 -4.83 2.83
C ARG A 174 8.46 -4.98 4.20
N PHE A 175 7.20 -4.59 4.35
CA PHE A 175 6.50 -4.62 5.63
C PHE A 175 4.99 -4.65 5.44
N PRO A 176 4.23 -5.24 6.40
CA PRO A 176 2.78 -5.10 6.41
C PRO A 176 2.41 -3.67 6.78
N LEU A 177 1.74 -2.96 5.89
CA LEU A 177 1.22 -1.61 6.15
C LEU A 177 -0.07 -1.69 6.95
N ARG A 178 -0.09 -1.09 8.13
CA ARG A 178 -1.26 -0.97 9.00
C ARG A 178 -1.78 0.46 9.11
N ASN A 179 -0.85 1.41 9.10
CA ASN A 179 -1.16 2.83 9.20
C ASN A 179 -0.25 3.63 8.26
N ILE A 180 -0.85 4.18 7.20
CA ILE A 180 -0.12 4.92 6.16
C ILE A 180 0.52 6.22 6.67
N GLU A 181 0.05 6.77 7.79
CA GLU A 181 0.59 8.00 8.36
C GLU A 181 1.84 7.75 9.21
N THR A 182 2.01 6.54 9.76
CA THR A 182 3.07 6.25 10.76
C THR A 182 4.07 5.19 10.34
N ASP A 183 3.68 4.18 9.56
CA ASP A 183 4.50 2.99 9.33
C ASP A 183 5.70 3.24 8.40
N PHE A 184 5.66 4.31 7.60
CA PHE A 184 6.77 4.72 6.74
C PHE A 184 7.91 5.39 7.51
N GLN A 185 7.61 6.14 8.56
CA GLN A 185 8.56 6.97 9.28
C GLN A 185 9.80 6.22 9.81
N PRO A 186 9.69 5.02 10.43
CA PRO A 186 10.85 4.28 10.88
C PRO A 186 11.80 3.89 9.73
N ARG A 187 11.23 3.57 8.54
CA ARG A 187 11.99 3.17 7.35
C ARG A 187 12.76 4.34 6.73
N PHE A 188 12.16 5.53 6.72
CA PHE A 188 12.86 6.74 6.31
C PHE A 188 14.07 7.02 7.20
N ARG A 189 13.88 6.98 8.52
CA ARG A 189 14.96 7.21 9.49
C ARG A 189 16.09 6.19 9.33
N GLU A 190 15.76 4.91 9.20
CA GLU A 190 16.73 3.83 9.02
C GLU A 190 17.54 4.04 7.75
N PHE A 191 16.91 4.32 6.60
CA PHE A 191 17.58 4.56 5.34
C PHE A 191 18.46 5.81 5.39
N TYR A 192 17.91 6.94 5.79
CA TYR A 192 18.66 8.22 5.74
C TYR A 192 19.78 8.31 6.77
N ALA A 193 19.68 7.63 7.91
CA ALA A 193 20.75 7.57 8.92
C ALA A 193 21.94 6.70 8.48
N SER A 194 21.78 5.77 7.54
CA SER A 194 22.83 4.88 7.07
C SER A 194 23.46 5.37 5.75
N GLU A 195 24.74 5.75 5.79
CA GLU A 195 25.50 6.05 4.57
C GLU A 195 25.64 4.82 3.67
N GLU A 196 25.80 3.63 4.27
CA GLU A 196 25.88 2.37 3.54
C GLU A 196 24.63 2.13 2.68
N LEU A 197 23.42 2.29 3.25
CA LEU A 197 22.17 2.12 2.50
C LEU A 197 21.98 3.17 1.40
N ARG A 198 22.60 4.35 1.56
CA ARG A 198 22.54 5.45 0.59
C ARG A 198 23.63 5.39 -0.47
N THR A 199 24.63 4.52 -0.30
CA THR A 199 25.74 4.38 -1.24
C THR A 199 25.38 3.42 -2.36
N CYS A 200 25.57 3.85 -3.60
CA CYS A 200 25.27 3.05 -4.77
C CYS A 200 26.38 2.04 -5.08
N ASP A 201 26.07 0.75 -5.08
CA ASP A 201 27.01 -0.33 -5.42
C ASP A 201 27.45 -0.28 -6.89
N ASN A 202 26.67 0.36 -7.77
CA ASN A 202 26.97 0.42 -9.19
C ASN A 202 27.88 1.60 -9.60
N CYS A 203 27.66 2.79 -9.03
CA CYS A 203 28.39 4.00 -9.43
C CYS A 203 29.07 4.75 -8.28
N THR A 204 29.00 4.21 -7.06
CA THR A 204 29.59 4.79 -5.83
C THR A 204 29.02 6.14 -5.39
N HIS A 205 27.98 6.65 -6.08
CA HIS A 205 27.27 7.85 -5.64
C HIS A 205 26.60 7.63 -4.29
N VAL A 206 26.69 8.62 -3.41
CA VAL A 206 26.01 8.62 -2.11
C VAL A 206 24.82 9.56 -2.18
N MET A 207 23.59 9.02 -2.07
CA MET A 207 22.38 9.84 -2.03
C MET A 207 22.42 10.78 -0.83
N GLU A 208 22.06 12.05 -1.04
CA GLU A 208 21.98 13.03 0.04
C GLU A 208 20.99 12.60 1.13
N MET A 209 21.40 12.84 2.36
CA MET A 209 20.57 12.66 3.55
C MET A 209 19.42 13.68 3.56
N ASP A 210 18.21 13.22 3.81
CA ASP A 210 17.09 14.12 4.00
C ASP A 210 16.98 14.53 5.49
N PRO A 211 17.22 15.80 5.83
CA PRO A 211 17.25 16.25 7.22
C PRO A 211 15.88 16.15 7.94
N ARG A 212 14.80 15.94 7.22
CA ARG A 212 13.46 15.74 7.81
C ARG A 212 13.33 14.41 8.54
N PHE A 213 14.21 13.45 8.25
CA PHE A 213 14.12 12.07 8.75
C PHE A 213 15.30 11.64 9.66
N VAL A 214 16.19 12.55 10.03
CA VAL A 214 17.37 12.28 10.88
C VAL A 214 17.36 13.13 12.14
#